data_2b83e6a2b6f3924354cbbd226beb3b91
#
_entry.id   2b83e6a2b6f3924354cbbd226beb3b91
#
_cell.length_a   1.000
_cell.length_b   1.000
_cell.length_c   1.000
_cell.angle_alpha   90.00
_cell.angle_beta   90.00
_cell.angle_gamma   90.00
#
_symmetry.space_group_name_H-M   'P 1'
#
loop_
_entity.id
_entity.type
_entity.pdbx_description
1 polymer ?
#
loop_
_entity_poly.entity_id
_entity_poly.type
_entity_poly.pdbx_seq_one_letter_code
_entity_poly.pdbx_strand_id
1 'polypeptide(L)'
;MDVPKTLTRIKRTDNLLAMITRIRTLLSALCFWATALTGAEKNVIFFITDDESPTLGCYGDPVAKTPAIDALAKDGTLFLNAYATTASCSASRSVVMSGLHNHANGQYGHQHNFHKFASYYNVIGLSLPRAMANAGYRTGHIGKYHVAPEEVFHYQTYLKGSTRNAVQMAEQSRAFITEKSDQPFFLYFATSDPHRGGGRDKTSKRELKPDLFGNKPNRKAHAGVEEVFYDPKKVPIPSFLPDTPETREELAHYYQSVSRIDQGVARLVEILKEAGLYEKTMIVFTSDHGMAFAGGKTTVYEGGLRVPFVVRNPYEKKRGVRHEALISHIDIAPSLLDFGGGLDPKANRPKAWVDPNAYWKEKPYAAKENRGQTSKLSAYHGKSWVPILGKPAESHWESVFASHTFHEIQMYYPMRVVRDGEYKLIWNIAHPLPFPFASDLWAAPTWQAQYRQGPTTKYGQRTVQAYIKRPEFE
;
A
#
# COMPACT_ATOMS: atom_id res chain seq x y z
N MET A 1 -12.99 -94.44 20.23
CA MET A 1 -12.61 -93.83 18.94
C MET A 1 -12.50 -92.34 19.12
N ASP A 2 -11.27 -91.91 19.34
CA ASP A 2 -10.94 -90.54 19.61
C ASP A 2 -10.81 -89.73 18.34
N VAL A 3 -11.37 -88.51 18.33
CA VAL A 3 -11.20 -87.53 17.26
C VAL A 3 -10.50 -86.30 17.93
N PRO A 4 -9.41 -85.77 17.33
CA PRO A 4 -8.49 -84.89 18.00
C PRO A 4 -8.99 -83.41 18.02
N LYS A 5 -8.98 -82.79 19.21
CA LYS A 5 -9.19 -81.36 19.46
C LYS A 5 -7.90 -80.56 19.23
N THR A 6 -7.48 -80.26 17.99
CA THR A 6 -6.22 -79.49 17.79
C THR A 6 -6.25 -78.46 16.64
N LEU A 7 -7.38 -78.16 16.04
CA LEU A 7 -7.40 -77.28 14.83
C LEU A 7 -8.12 -75.94 15.02
N THR A 8 -8.63 -75.59 16.19
CA THR A 8 -9.45 -74.37 16.39
C THR A 8 -8.69 -73.20 17.06
N ARG A 9 -7.44 -73.43 17.48
CA ARG A 9 -6.69 -72.39 18.22
C ARG A 9 -5.77 -71.52 17.36
N ILE A 10 -5.35 -72.02 16.18
CA ILE A 10 -4.39 -71.30 15.29
C ILE A 10 -5.08 -70.19 14.45
N LYS A 11 -6.33 -70.37 14.05
CA LYS A 11 -7.06 -69.38 13.24
C LYS A 11 -7.49 -68.08 14.01
N ARG A 12 -7.48 -68.09 15.36
CA ARG A 12 -7.86 -66.91 16.17
C ARG A 12 -6.71 -65.96 16.40
N THR A 13 -5.48 -66.44 16.43
CA THR A 13 -4.27 -65.58 16.59
C THR A 13 -3.89 -64.87 15.33
N ASP A 14 -4.05 -65.47 14.17
CA ASP A 14 -3.72 -64.82 12.88
C ASP A 14 -4.68 -63.69 12.54
N ASN A 15 -5.95 -63.82 12.86
CA ASN A 15 -6.94 -62.77 12.67
C ASN A 15 -6.72 -61.58 13.62
N LEU A 16 -6.23 -61.80 14.85
CA LEU A 16 -5.92 -60.74 15.79
C LEU A 16 -4.67 -59.94 15.37
N LEU A 17 -3.62 -60.65 14.91
CA LEU A 17 -2.41 -60.00 14.38
C LEU A 17 -2.72 -59.17 13.10
N ALA A 18 -3.52 -59.72 12.19
CA ALA A 18 -3.94 -59.01 10.98
C ALA A 18 -4.80 -57.78 11.29
N MET A 19 -5.65 -57.82 12.31
CA MET A 19 -6.48 -56.71 12.77
C MET A 19 -5.61 -55.62 13.45
N ILE A 20 -4.64 -56.00 14.28
CA ILE A 20 -3.69 -55.06 14.92
C ILE A 20 -2.82 -54.36 13.89
N THR A 21 -2.34 -55.10 12.83
CA THR A 21 -1.57 -54.52 11.75
C THR A 21 -2.39 -53.53 10.93
N ARG A 22 -3.65 -53.84 10.62
CA ARG A 22 -4.56 -52.92 9.89
C ARG A 22 -4.89 -51.68 10.73
N ILE A 23 -5.05 -51.80 12.04
CA ILE A 23 -5.29 -50.66 12.94
C ILE A 23 -4.02 -49.77 13.04
N ARG A 24 -2.82 -50.37 13.10
CA ARG A 24 -1.56 -49.59 13.09
C ARG A 24 -1.34 -48.88 11.74
N THR A 25 -1.69 -49.50 10.61
CA THR A 25 -1.58 -48.84 9.30
C THR A 25 -2.62 -47.74 9.12
N LEU A 26 -3.84 -47.87 9.65
CA LEU A 26 -4.86 -46.81 9.68
C LEU A 26 -4.49 -45.67 10.61
N LEU A 27 -3.94 -45.94 11.79
CA LEU A 27 -3.47 -44.91 12.72
C LEU A 27 -2.23 -44.17 12.16
N SER A 28 -1.29 -44.86 11.49
CA SER A 28 -0.17 -44.21 10.80
C SER A 28 -0.63 -43.36 9.62
N ALA A 29 -1.63 -43.79 8.85
CA ALA A 29 -2.21 -43.00 7.76
C ALA A 29 -2.95 -41.78 8.27
N LEU A 30 -3.69 -41.88 9.40
CA LEU A 30 -4.36 -40.75 10.05
C LEU A 30 -3.36 -39.76 10.66
N CYS A 31 -2.24 -40.23 11.24
CA CYS A 31 -1.16 -39.33 11.70
C CYS A 31 -0.43 -38.65 10.53
N PHE A 32 -0.26 -39.31 9.37
CA PHE A 32 0.32 -38.68 8.17
C PHE A 32 -0.63 -37.68 7.51
N TRP A 33 -1.94 -37.86 7.62
CA TRP A 33 -2.93 -36.89 7.12
C TRP A 33 -3.12 -35.69 8.06
N ALA A 34 -2.92 -35.86 9.36
CA ALA A 34 -2.99 -34.75 10.31
C ALA A 34 -1.78 -33.78 10.22
N THR A 35 -0.63 -34.24 9.70
CA THR A 35 0.55 -33.37 9.46
C THR A 35 0.56 -32.69 8.09
N ALA A 36 -0.35 -33.03 7.18
CA ALA A 36 -0.43 -32.45 5.83
C ALA A 36 -1.36 -31.23 5.70
N LEU A 37 -1.97 -30.77 6.81
CA LEU A 37 -2.92 -29.64 6.82
C LEU A 37 -2.45 -28.40 7.58
N THR A 38 -1.18 -28.32 7.98
CA THR A 38 -0.60 -27.03 8.29
C THR A 38 -0.15 -26.38 6.98
N GLY A 39 -1.09 -25.83 6.26
CA GLY A 39 -0.75 -24.87 5.20
C GLY A 39 0.20 -23.84 5.80
N ALA A 40 1.34 -23.57 5.13
CA ALA A 40 2.31 -22.62 5.63
C ALA A 40 1.57 -21.34 6.03
N GLU A 41 1.70 -20.93 7.30
CA GLU A 41 1.12 -19.67 7.79
C GLU A 41 1.67 -18.53 6.93
N LYS A 42 0.83 -17.96 6.07
CA LYS A 42 1.18 -16.92 5.10
C LYS A 42 0.67 -15.56 5.56
N ASN A 43 1.23 -15.04 6.66
CA ASN A 43 0.85 -13.73 7.15
C ASN A 43 1.26 -12.62 6.17
N VAL A 44 0.55 -11.49 6.21
CA VAL A 44 0.82 -10.34 5.36
C VAL A 44 0.81 -9.06 6.20
N ILE A 45 1.87 -8.27 6.10
CA ILE A 45 1.90 -6.86 6.49
C ILE A 45 2.01 -6.01 5.22
N PHE A 46 1.02 -5.18 5.00
CA PHE A 46 1.04 -4.17 3.95
C PHE A 46 1.27 -2.80 4.61
N PHE A 47 2.51 -2.33 4.53
CA PHE A 47 2.94 -1.04 5.06
C PHE A 47 2.84 0.02 3.96
N ILE A 48 1.98 1.01 4.16
CA ILE A 48 1.79 2.11 3.21
C ILE A 48 2.01 3.45 3.91
N THR A 49 2.90 4.25 3.35
CA THR A 49 3.17 5.62 3.79
C THR A 49 2.27 6.62 3.06
N ASP A 50 2.41 7.90 3.35
CA ASP A 50 1.59 8.99 2.85
C ASP A 50 2.49 10.08 2.26
N ASP A 51 2.40 10.35 0.95
CA ASP A 51 3.21 11.36 0.26
C ASP A 51 4.74 11.04 0.21
N GLU A 52 5.16 9.78 0.02
CA GLU A 52 6.58 9.41 0.00
C GLU A 52 7.08 9.05 -1.41
N SER A 53 8.17 9.68 -1.82
CA SER A 53 8.93 9.35 -3.03
C SER A 53 10.04 8.33 -2.74
N PRO A 54 10.71 7.73 -3.76
CA PRO A 54 11.83 6.79 -3.56
C PRO A 54 13.10 7.43 -2.99
N THR A 55 13.00 8.19 -1.90
CA THR A 55 14.07 8.89 -1.19
C THR A 55 14.61 8.04 -0.05
N LEU A 56 15.07 6.83 -0.37
CA LEU A 56 15.52 5.79 0.55
C LEU A 56 16.93 5.31 0.17
N GLY A 57 17.71 4.81 1.13
CA GLY A 57 19.04 4.30 0.87
C GLY A 57 19.07 3.18 -0.16
N CYS A 58 18.11 2.26 -0.15
CA CYS A 58 18.02 1.18 -1.13
C CYS A 58 17.76 1.67 -2.57
N TYR A 59 17.25 2.88 -2.77
CA TYR A 59 17.13 3.54 -4.07
C TYR A 59 18.38 4.36 -4.47
N GLY A 60 19.37 4.42 -3.59
CA GLY A 60 20.64 5.14 -3.83
C GLY A 60 20.62 6.59 -3.31
N ASP A 61 19.67 6.96 -2.45
CA ASP A 61 19.67 8.28 -1.82
C ASP A 61 20.90 8.39 -0.88
N PRO A 62 21.74 9.43 -1.05
CA PRO A 62 23.02 9.49 -0.35
C PRO A 62 22.92 9.93 1.11
N VAL A 63 21.77 10.49 1.53
CA VAL A 63 21.61 11.04 2.89
C VAL A 63 20.52 10.35 3.70
N ALA A 64 19.58 9.67 3.05
CA ALA A 64 18.47 9.00 3.72
C ALA A 64 18.97 7.96 4.74
N LYS A 65 18.50 8.03 5.97
CA LYS A 65 18.81 7.07 7.03
C LYS A 65 17.63 6.12 7.19
N THR A 66 17.64 5.07 6.37
CA THR A 66 16.57 4.08 6.25
C THR A 66 17.04 2.64 6.34
N PRO A 67 17.86 2.28 7.39
CA PRO A 67 18.51 0.97 7.46
C PRO A 67 17.53 -0.20 7.54
N ALA A 68 16.34 -0.04 8.11
CA ALA A 68 15.36 -1.12 8.22
C ALA A 68 14.68 -1.40 6.87
N ILE A 69 14.29 -0.36 6.14
CA ILE A 69 13.72 -0.49 4.78
C ILE A 69 14.79 -1.03 3.82
N ASP A 70 16.04 -0.55 3.94
CA ASP A 70 17.17 -1.04 3.15
C ASP A 70 17.45 -2.52 3.42
N ALA A 71 17.31 -2.97 4.68
CA ALA A 71 17.42 -4.38 5.05
C ALA A 71 16.29 -5.23 4.46
N LEU A 72 15.05 -4.73 4.45
CA LEU A 72 13.94 -5.40 3.75
C LEU A 72 14.19 -5.53 2.26
N ALA A 73 14.74 -4.51 1.61
CA ALA A 73 15.10 -4.55 0.20
C ALA A 73 16.22 -5.58 -0.09
N LYS A 74 17.20 -5.72 0.81
CA LYS A 74 18.24 -6.77 0.74
C LYS A 74 17.68 -8.17 0.97
N ASP A 75 16.63 -8.30 1.78
CA ASP A 75 15.96 -9.58 2.09
C ASP A 75 14.74 -9.83 1.19
N GLY A 76 14.57 -9.07 0.11
CA GLY A 76 13.41 -9.15 -0.77
C GLY A 76 13.69 -8.73 -2.20
N THR A 77 12.65 -8.20 -2.85
CA THR A 77 12.68 -7.60 -4.19
C THR A 77 12.37 -6.12 -4.08
N LEU A 78 13.23 -5.27 -4.63
CA LEU A 78 13.08 -3.83 -4.78
C LEU A 78 12.63 -3.53 -6.21
N PHE A 79 11.43 -3.00 -6.41
CA PHE A 79 10.97 -2.54 -7.72
C PHE A 79 11.42 -1.10 -7.98
N LEU A 80 12.11 -0.88 -9.08
CA LEU A 80 12.63 0.45 -9.47
C LEU A 80 11.57 1.32 -10.16
N ASN A 81 10.57 0.67 -10.79
CA ASN A 81 9.55 1.29 -11.61
C ASN A 81 8.14 0.94 -11.11
N ALA A 82 7.82 1.39 -9.89
CA ALA A 82 6.50 1.25 -9.28
C ALA A 82 5.74 2.59 -9.34
N TYR A 83 4.48 2.53 -9.77
CA TYR A 83 3.69 3.73 -10.02
C TYR A 83 2.32 3.69 -9.33
N ALA A 84 2.01 4.79 -8.63
CA ALA A 84 0.64 5.11 -8.27
C ALA A 84 -0.18 5.44 -9.53
N THR A 85 -1.48 5.17 -9.51
CA THR A 85 -2.38 5.49 -10.62
C THR A 85 -2.97 6.90 -10.51
N THR A 86 -2.78 7.54 -9.37
CA THR A 86 -3.18 8.93 -9.09
C THR A 86 -2.42 9.45 -7.89
N ALA A 87 -2.01 10.71 -7.92
CA ALA A 87 -1.28 11.34 -6.82
C ALA A 87 -2.24 12.10 -5.88
N SER A 88 -3.21 11.38 -5.30
CA SER A 88 -4.18 11.91 -4.33
C SER A 88 -4.55 10.81 -3.33
N CYS A 89 -4.36 11.07 -2.05
CA CYS A 89 -4.38 10.05 -0.99
C CYS A 89 -5.59 9.10 -1.01
N SER A 90 -6.82 9.60 -0.85
CA SER A 90 -8.03 8.74 -0.83
C SER A 90 -8.22 8.01 -2.16
N ALA A 91 -8.00 8.71 -3.27
CA ALA A 91 -8.15 8.15 -4.59
C ALA A 91 -7.12 7.02 -4.85
N SER A 92 -5.84 7.23 -4.47
CA SER A 92 -4.82 6.19 -4.58
C SER A 92 -5.08 5.00 -3.64
N ARG A 93 -5.44 5.26 -2.37
CA ARG A 93 -5.74 4.20 -1.41
C ARG A 93 -6.94 3.34 -1.83
N SER A 94 -7.94 3.93 -2.48
CA SER A 94 -9.06 3.17 -3.04
C SER A 94 -8.63 2.23 -4.19
N VAL A 95 -7.66 2.65 -5.01
CA VAL A 95 -7.05 1.80 -6.05
C VAL A 95 -6.32 0.62 -5.42
N VAL A 96 -5.46 0.88 -4.43
CA VAL A 96 -4.73 -0.15 -3.67
C VAL A 96 -5.68 -1.18 -3.07
N MET A 97 -6.79 -0.74 -2.48
CA MET A 97 -7.76 -1.60 -1.80
C MET A 97 -8.75 -2.30 -2.75
N SER A 98 -8.82 -1.91 -4.02
CA SER A 98 -9.78 -2.47 -4.99
C SER A 98 -9.14 -3.13 -6.20
N GLY A 99 -7.85 -2.88 -6.48
CA GLY A 99 -7.20 -3.33 -7.73
C GLY A 99 -7.80 -2.73 -9.00
N LEU A 100 -8.50 -1.58 -8.87
CA LEU A 100 -9.22 -0.90 -9.95
C LEU A 100 -8.76 0.55 -10.09
N HIS A 101 -8.65 1.03 -11.32
CA HIS A 101 -8.48 2.47 -11.58
C HIS A 101 -9.67 3.28 -11.07
N ASN A 102 -9.45 4.56 -10.74
CA ASN A 102 -10.43 5.45 -10.13
C ASN A 102 -11.72 5.61 -10.95
N HIS A 103 -11.62 5.61 -12.29
CA HIS A 103 -12.81 5.69 -13.16
C HIS A 103 -13.73 4.45 -13.06
N ALA A 104 -13.19 3.31 -12.62
CA ALA A 104 -13.96 2.09 -12.39
C ALA A 104 -14.41 1.95 -10.93
N ASN A 105 -13.58 2.39 -9.96
CA ASN A 105 -13.96 2.30 -8.55
C ASN A 105 -14.76 3.50 -8.04
N GLY A 106 -14.75 4.65 -8.73
CA GLY A 106 -15.53 5.84 -8.43
C GLY A 106 -14.90 6.85 -7.46
N GLN A 107 -13.83 6.51 -6.76
CA GLN A 107 -13.21 7.44 -5.82
C GLN A 107 -12.17 8.33 -6.51
N TYR A 108 -12.63 9.44 -7.07
CA TYR A 108 -11.79 10.36 -7.85
C TYR A 108 -10.98 11.36 -7.03
N GLY A 109 -11.33 11.56 -5.75
CA GLY A 109 -10.73 12.57 -4.90
C GLY A 109 -10.83 12.22 -3.40
N HIS A 110 -10.62 13.24 -2.56
CA HIS A 110 -10.53 13.07 -1.11
C HIS A 110 -11.85 12.67 -0.44
N GLN A 111 -11.72 11.82 0.58
CA GLN A 111 -12.76 11.48 1.54
C GLN A 111 -12.35 12.04 2.90
N HIS A 112 -12.96 13.14 3.31
CA HIS A 112 -12.86 13.71 4.66
C HIS A 112 -14.07 14.62 4.95
N ASN A 113 -14.04 15.40 6.02
CA ASN A 113 -15.21 16.12 6.54
C ASN A 113 -16.02 16.93 5.53
N PHE A 114 -15.37 17.56 4.55
CA PHE A 114 -16.00 18.43 3.55
C PHE A 114 -16.10 17.76 2.16
N HIS A 115 -15.13 16.94 1.81
CA HIS A 115 -15.01 16.29 0.52
C HIS A 115 -15.43 14.83 0.68
N LYS A 116 -16.55 14.44 0.11
CA LYS A 116 -17.21 13.15 0.32
C LYS A 116 -17.06 12.20 -0.87
N PHE A 117 -15.89 12.24 -1.56
CA PHE A 117 -15.66 11.25 -2.62
C PHE A 117 -15.57 9.85 -2.01
N ALA A 118 -16.26 8.92 -2.65
CA ALA A 118 -16.34 7.53 -2.21
C ALA A 118 -16.28 6.59 -3.42
N SER A 119 -15.83 5.37 -3.15
CA SER A 119 -15.92 4.29 -4.13
C SER A 119 -17.37 3.84 -4.32
N TYR A 120 -17.63 3.23 -5.45
CA TYR A 120 -18.94 2.63 -5.71
C TYR A 120 -19.16 1.39 -4.85
N TYR A 121 -20.40 1.15 -4.45
CA TYR A 121 -20.74 -0.01 -3.62
C TYR A 121 -20.51 -1.36 -4.31
N ASN A 122 -20.58 -1.42 -5.66
CA ASN A 122 -20.29 -2.64 -6.42
C ASN A 122 -18.81 -3.09 -6.39
N VAL A 123 -17.91 -2.23 -5.92
CA VAL A 123 -16.49 -2.56 -5.65
C VAL A 123 -16.34 -3.64 -4.56
N ILE A 124 -17.37 -3.88 -3.75
CA ILE A 124 -17.35 -4.84 -2.63
C ILE A 124 -16.86 -6.23 -3.04
N GLY A 125 -17.18 -6.67 -4.26
CA GLY A 125 -16.74 -7.98 -4.79
C GLY A 125 -15.23 -8.09 -5.03
N LEU A 126 -14.52 -6.95 -5.14
CA LEU A 126 -13.08 -6.87 -5.41
C LEU A 126 -12.33 -6.19 -4.26
N SER A 127 -13.01 -5.86 -3.16
CA SER A 127 -12.40 -5.23 -1.99
C SER A 127 -11.35 -6.12 -1.34
N LEU A 128 -10.11 -5.65 -1.28
CA LEU A 128 -8.98 -6.40 -0.72
C LEU A 128 -9.22 -6.85 0.74
N PRO A 129 -9.62 -5.98 1.70
CA PRO A 129 -9.82 -6.43 3.08
C PRO A 129 -10.90 -7.51 3.19
N ARG A 130 -11.98 -7.39 2.44
CA ARG A 130 -13.03 -8.43 2.41
C ARG A 130 -12.58 -9.71 1.72
N ALA A 131 -11.85 -9.59 0.61
CA ALA A 131 -11.32 -10.73 -0.10
C ALA A 131 -10.31 -11.52 0.76
N MET A 132 -9.46 -10.83 1.52
CA MET A 132 -8.54 -11.45 2.47
C MET A 132 -9.31 -12.14 3.62
N ALA A 133 -10.33 -11.49 4.19
CA ALA A 133 -11.19 -12.12 5.22
C ALA A 133 -11.87 -13.39 4.68
N ASN A 134 -12.43 -13.33 3.46
CA ASN A 134 -13.07 -14.48 2.80
C ASN A 134 -12.06 -15.59 2.42
N ALA A 135 -10.78 -15.25 2.28
CA ALA A 135 -9.70 -16.21 2.10
C ALA A 135 -9.18 -16.80 3.42
N GLY A 136 -9.84 -16.52 4.55
CA GLY A 136 -9.54 -17.07 5.85
C GLY A 136 -8.55 -16.28 6.71
N TYR A 137 -8.24 -15.02 6.34
CA TYR A 137 -7.36 -14.16 7.12
C TYR A 137 -8.12 -13.42 8.21
N ARG A 138 -7.50 -13.24 9.37
CA ARG A 138 -7.85 -12.18 10.31
C ARG A 138 -7.36 -10.85 9.72
N THR A 139 -8.26 -9.89 9.51
CA THR A 139 -7.91 -8.62 8.89
C THR A 139 -7.87 -7.49 9.91
N GLY A 140 -6.73 -6.78 9.98
CA GLY A 140 -6.50 -5.66 10.86
C GLY A 140 -6.10 -4.41 10.10
N HIS A 141 -6.52 -3.27 10.62
CA HIS A 141 -6.14 -1.95 10.14
C HIS A 141 -5.60 -1.10 11.29
N ILE A 142 -4.49 -0.39 11.05
CA ILE A 142 -3.99 0.64 11.94
C ILE A 142 -3.58 1.88 11.13
N GLY A 143 -3.93 3.06 11.65
CA GLY A 143 -3.47 4.33 11.10
C GLY A 143 -4.43 5.01 10.13
N LYS A 144 -3.93 5.55 9.02
CA LYS A 144 -4.70 6.33 8.05
C LYS A 144 -5.59 5.44 7.16
N TYR A 145 -6.91 5.51 7.37
CA TYR A 145 -7.89 4.76 6.56
C TYR A 145 -8.22 5.44 5.24
N HIS A 146 -8.84 6.59 5.29
CA HIS A 146 -9.02 7.60 4.23
C HIS A 146 -9.69 7.13 2.94
N VAL A 147 -10.56 6.13 3.00
CA VAL A 147 -11.40 5.63 1.90
C VAL A 147 -12.86 5.52 2.35
N ALA A 148 -13.78 5.46 1.40
CA ALA A 148 -15.20 5.23 1.65
C ALA A 148 -15.83 4.44 0.48
N PRO A 149 -16.99 3.77 0.71
CA PRO A 149 -17.66 3.60 2.00
C PRO A 149 -16.99 2.52 2.85
N GLU A 150 -17.16 2.59 4.18
CA GLU A 150 -16.56 1.60 5.10
C GLU A 150 -17.11 0.20 4.84
N GLU A 151 -18.38 0.07 4.49
CA GLU A 151 -19.00 -1.22 4.18
C GLU A 151 -18.31 -1.94 3.02
N VAL A 152 -17.70 -1.21 2.09
CA VAL A 152 -16.93 -1.79 0.98
C VAL A 152 -15.55 -2.25 1.46
N PHE A 153 -14.84 -1.40 2.22
CA PHE A 153 -13.46 -1.64 2.62
C PHE A 153 -13.30 -2.07 4.09
N HIS A 154 -14.23 -2.86 4.59
CA HIS A 154 -14.32 -3.24 6.00
C HIS A 154 -13.19 -4.19 6.42
N TYR A 155 -12.53 -3.85 7.56
CA TYR A 155 -11.63 -4.72 8.30
C TYR A 155 -12.33 -5.29 9.54
N GLN A 156 -11.95 -6.49 9.96
CA GLN A 156 -12.49 -7.11 11.18
C GLN A 156 -12.03 -6.41 12.46
N THR A 157 -10.81 -5.83 12.43
CA THR A 157 -10.20 -5.16 13.57
C THR A 157 -9.64 -3.80 13.19
N TYR A 158 -10.05 -2.77 13.93
CA TYR A 158 -9.50 -1.41 13.82
C TYR A 158 -8.68 -1.08 15.06
N LEU A 159 -7.35 -1.06 14.90
CA LEU A 159 -6.41 -0.74 15.96
C LEU A 159 -6.27 0.79 16.08
N LYS A 160 -6.13 1.27 17.32
CA LYS A 160 -5.93 2.71 17.59
C LYS A 160 -4.44 3.03 17.64
N GLY A 161 -4.02 4.16 17.08
CA GLY A 161 -2.63 4.59 17.11
C GLY A 161 -2.44 6.02 16.60
N SER A 162 -1.31 6.63 16.98
CA SER A 162 -0.89 7.91 16.42
C SER A 162 -0.28 7.70 15.04
N THR A 163 -0.99 8.12 13.99
CA THR A 163 -0.59 7.92 12.59
C THR A 163 0.76 8.58 12.21
N ARG A 164 1.30 9.44 13.10
CA ARG A 164 2.60 10.13 12.98
C ARG A 164 3.71 9.46 13.80
N ASN A 165 3.43 8.35 14.47
CA ASN A 165 4.42 7.61 15.26
C ASN A 165 4.36 6.12 14.89
N ALA A 166 5.09 5.74 13.85
CA ALA A 166 5.12 4.38 13.33
C ALA A 166 5.67 3.35 14.34
N VAL A 167 6.57 3.77 15.25
CA VAL A 167 7.09 2.91 16.33
C VAL A 167 5.97 2.57 17.31
N GLN A 168 5.20 3.56 17.74
CA GLN A 168 4.05 3.34 18.62
C GLN A 168 2.96 2.52 17.93
N MET A 169 2.70 2.77 16.64
CA MET A 169 1.74 1.95 15.86
C MET A 169 2.18 0.49 15.81
N ALA A 170 3.48 0.22 15.64
CA ALA A 170 4.02 -1.15 15.65
C ALA A 170 3.75 -1.84 16.99
N GLU A 171 4.01 -1.16 18.12
CA GLU A 171 3.72 -1.71 19.45
C GLU A 171 2.21 -1.96 19.66
N GLN A 172 1.36 -1.06 19.20
CA GLN A 172 -0.09 -1.22 19.30
C GLN A 172 -0.63 -2.34 18.42
N SER A 173 0.12 -2.74 17.39
CA SER A 173 -0.19 -3.90 16.54
C SER A 173 0.27 -5.23 17.13
N ARG A 174 1.13 -5.22 18.15
CA ARG A 174 1.73 -6.43 18.74
C ARG A 174 0.69 -7.48 19.13
N ALA A 175 -0.33 -7.11 19.87
CA ALA A 175 -1.36 -8.05 20.33
C ALA A 175 -2.09 -8.71 19.14
N PHE A 176 -2.41 -7.96 18.10
CA PHE A 176 -3.02 -8.48 16.88
C PHE A 176 -2.08 -9.42 16.12
N ILE A 177 -0.78 -9.07 16.00
CA ILE A 177 0.22 -9.88 15.31
C ILE A 177 0.48 -11.21 16.04
N THR A 178 0.58 -11.17 17.38
CA THR A 178 0.99 -12.31 18.21
C THR A 178 -0.18 -13.12 18.75
N GLU A 179 -1.42 -12.78 18.38
CA GLU A 179 -2.62 -13.52 18.75
C GLU A 179 -2.51 -14.97 18.28
N LYS A 180 -2.70 -15.93 19.22
CA LYS A 180 -2.73 -17.36 18.90
C LYS A 180 -3.98 -17.66 18.08
N SER A 181 -3.81 -18.05 16.84
CA SER A 181 -4.89 -18.37 15.91
C SER A 181 -4.40 -19.34 14.85
N ASP A 182 -5.28 -20.22 14.39
CA ASP A 182 -5.04 -21.08 13.21
C ASP A 182 -5.18 -20.31 11.89
N GLN A 183 -5.66 -19.07 11.95
CA GLN A 183 -5.83 -18.19 10.79
C GLN A 183 -4.62 -17.28 10.65
N PRO A 184 -4.06 -17.11 9.44
CA PRO A 184 -3.06 -16.10 9.16
C PRO A 184 -3.66 -14.70 9.32
N PHE A 185 -2.82 -13.68 9.52
CA PHE A 185 -3.28 -12.31 9.58
C PHE A 185 -2.90 -11.50 8.33
N PHE A 186 -3.75 -10.55 7.99
CA PHE A 186 -3.49 -9.44 7.08
C PHE A 186 -3.58 -8.12 7.85
N LEU A 187 -2.46 -7.43 7.99
CA LEU A 187 -2.39 -6.12 8.64
C LEU A 187 -2.13 -5.02 7.61
N TYR A 188 -3.11 -4.12 7.45
CA TYR A 188 -2.95 -2.86 6.72
C TYR A 188 -2.39 -1.81 7.68
N PHE A 189 -1.10 -1.49 7.53
CA PHE A 189 -0.37 -0.56 8.38
C PHE A 189 -0.12 0.74 7.63
N ALA A 190 -0.83 1.81 7.97
CA ALA A 190 -0.87 3.03 7.19
C ALA A 190 -0.44 4.25 8.02
N THR A 191 0.75 4.78 7.77
CA THR A 191 1.21 6.01 8.43
C THR A 191 0.59 7.25 7.77
N SER A 192 0.60 8.38 8.50
CA SER A 192 0.39 9.71 7.92
C SER A 192 1.70 10.43 7.61
N ASP A 193 2.85 9.84 7.93
CA ASP A 193 4.14 10.36 7.55
C ASP A 193 4.53 9.83 6.17
N PRO A 194 5.30 10.58 5.39
CA PRO A 194 5.77 11.95 5.58
C PRO A 194 4.83 13.05 5.05
N HIS A 195 3.52 12.82 5.01
CA HIS A 195 2.53 13.81 4.57
C HIS A 195 2.68 15.14 5.30
N ARG A 196 2.50 16.22 4.56
CA ARG A 196 2.39 17.57 5.08
C ARG A 196 0.94 18.05 5.00
N GLY A 197 0.37 18.46 6.14
CA GLY A 197 -0.96 19.07 6.17
C GLY A 197 -0.89 20.57 5.92
N GLY A 198 -1.87 21.10 5.19
CA GLY A 198 -2.13 22.54 5.12
C GLY A 198 -3.10 22.92 6.23
N GLY A 199 -2.64 23.61 7.25
CA GLY A 199 -3.45 24.11 8.37
C GLY A 199 -3.61 25.62 8.34
N ARG A 200 -4.69 26.13 8.95
CA ARG A 200 -4.78 27.56 9.26
C ARG A 200 -3.84 27.89 10.40
N ASP A 201 -3.12 29.01 10.29
CA ASP A 201 -2.41 29.55 11.43
C ASP A 201 -3.39 29.83 12.57
N LYS A 202 -3.16 29.22 13.72
CA LYS A 202 -4.02 29.39 14.91
C LYS A 202 -4.03 30.82 15.43
N THR A 203 -2.98 31.60 15.16
CA THR A 203 -2.84 32.98 15.60
C THR A 203 -3.50 33.96 14.65
N SER A 204 -3.24 33.88 13.36
CA SER A 204 -3.81 34.81 12.36
C SER A 204 -5.19 34.39 11.85
N LYS A 205 -5.55 33.10 11.94
CA LYS A 205 -6.78 32.46 11.39
C LYS A 205 -6.98 32.65 9.87
N ARG A 206 -6.10 33.39 9.21
CA ARG A 206 -6.21 33.77 7.78
C ARG A 206 -5.14 33.17 6.90
N GLU A 207 -3.95 32.90 7.44
CA GLU A 207 -2.85 32.32 6.69
C GLU A 207 -2.86 30.79 6.77
N LEU A 208 -2.69 30.15 5.63
CA LEU A 208 -2.43 28.72 5.57
C LEU A 208 -0.95 28.52 5.90
N LYS A 209 -0.67 27.73 6.94
CA LYS A 209 0.69 27.29 7.25
C LYS A 209 0.76 25.78 7.09
N PRO A 210 1.59 25.27 6.17
CA PRO A 210 1.85 23.83 6.11
C PRO A 210 2.56 23.38 7.38
N ASP A 211 2.28 22.16 7.82
CA ASP A 211 3.02 21.59 8.95
C ASP A 211 4.45 21.19 8.52
N LEU A 212 5.29 20.82 9.49
CA LEU A 212 6.67 20.40 9.27
C LEU A 212 6.78 18.89 9.02
N PHE A 213 5.96 18.33 8.12
CA PHE A 213 5.94 16.89 7.80
C PHE A 213 5.75 16.00 9.04
N GLY A 214 4.86 16.41 9.94
CA GLY A 214 4.60 15.69 11.18
C GLY A 214 5.68 15.87 12.27
N ASN A 215 6.76 16.57 12.01
CA ASN A 215 7.78 16.87 13.01
C ASN A 215 7.24 17.83 14.05
N LYS A 216 7.60 17.60 15.31
CA LYS A 216 7.17 18.46 16.40
C LYS A 216 8.03 19.74 16.46
N PRO A 217 7.43 20.90 16.79
CA PRO A 217 8.20 22.12 16.98
C PRO A 217 9.21 21.96 18.13
N ASN A 218 10.25 22.79 18.11
CA ASN A 218 11.31 22.82 19.12
C ASN A 218 12.07 21.48 19.26
N ARG A 219 12.19 20.69 18.16
CA ARG A 219 12.91 19.42 18.12
C ARG A 219 12.43 18.38 19.16
N LYS A 220 11.17 18.46 19.58
CA LYS A 220 10.59 17.46 20.48
C LYS A 220 10.44 16.12 19.77
N ALA A 221 10.90 15.04 20.42
CA ALA A 221 10.77 13.69 19.88
C ALA A 221 9.35 13.12 19.97
N HIS A 222 9.01 12.20 19.09
CA HIS A 222 7.90 11.29 19.27
C HIS A 222 8.27 10.18 20.26
N ALA A 223 7.31 9.68 21.01
CA ALA A 223 7.58 8.65 22.02
C ALA A 223 8.18 7.38 21.38
N GLY A 224 9.32 6.94 21.88
CA GLY A 224 10.02 5.75 21.39
C GLY A 224 10.76 5.95 20.05
N VAL A 225 10.83 7.18 19.55
CA VAL A 225 11.53 7.53 18.30
C VAL A 225 12.83 8.27 18.63
N GLU A 226 13.92 7.87 18.02
CA GLU A 226 15.15 8.64 17.97
C GLU A 226 15.05 9.66 16.81
N GLU A 227 15.04 10.94 17.12
CA GLU A 227 14.88 11.98 16.09
C GLU A 227 16.18 12.17 15.31
N VAL A 228 16.10 11.98 13.99
CA VAL A 228 17.22 12.14 13.07
C VAL A 228 17.09 13.49 12.36
N PHE A 229 18.00 14.42 12.67
CA PHE A 229 18.02 15.74 12.03
C PHE A 229 18.94 15.74 10.82
N TYR A 230 18.50 16.42 9.76
CA TYR A 230 19.25 16.57 8.52
C TYR A 230 19.74 18.01 8.36
N ASP A 231 20.97 18.16 7.84
CA ASP A 231 21.53 19.46 7.48
C ASP A 231 20.91 19.91 6.16
N PRO A 232 20.16 21.03 6.10
CA PRO A 232 19.56 21.54 4.89
C PRO A 232 20.58 21.74 3.74
N LYS A 233 21.82 22.05 4.06
CA LYS A 233 22.90 22.23 3.06
C LYS A 233 23.33 20.93 2.37
N LYS A 234 23.01 19.78 2.97
CA LYS A 234 23.46 18.46 2.48
C LYS A 234 22.35 17.64 1.82
N VAL A 235 21.09 18.04 1.96
CA VAL A 235 19.99 17.28 1.33
C VAL A 235 20.04 17.39 -0.18
N PRO A 236 19.89 16.27 -0.93
CA PRO A 236 19.82 16.31 -2.37
C PRO A 236 18.51 16.97 -2.82
N ILE A 237 18.59 17.76 -3.87
CA ILE A 237 17.43 18.45 -4.43
C ILE A 237 16.93 17.66 -5.65
N PRO A 238 15.70 17.11 -5.62
CA PRO A 238 15.08 16.53 -6.81
C PRO A 238 15.04 17.52 -7.97
N SER A 239 15.31 17.07 -9.18
CA SER A 239 15.44 17.93 -10.36
C SER A 239 14.20 18.78 -10.69
N PHE A 240 13.03 18.38 -10.21
CA PHE A 240 11.79 19.15 -10.40
C PHE A 240 11.57 20.25 -9.34
N LEU A 241 12.43 20.34 -8.30
CA LEU A 241 12.38 21.35 -7.25
C LEU A 241 13.46 22.44 -7.49
N PRO A 242 13.24 23.70 -7.04
CA PRO A 242 14.25 24.73 -7.06
C PRO A 242 15.26 24.51 -5.94
N ASP A 243 16.53 24.82 -6.18
CA ASP A 243 17.54 24.83 -5.13
C ASP A 243 17.53 26.18 -4.41
N THR A 244 16.77 26.27 -3.34
CA THR A 244 16.61 27.45 -2.49
C THR A 244 16.71 27.08 -1.00
N PRO A 245 16.99 28.07 -0.13
CA PRO A 245 17.00 27.81 1.32
C PRO A 245 15.69 27.18 1.83
N GLU A 246 14.54 27.63 1.34
CA GLU A 246 13.22 27.13 1.72
C GLU A 246 13.04 25.66 1.31
N THR A 247 13.46 25.33 0.07
CA THR A 247 13.38 23.92 -0.40
C THR A 247 14.27 23.01 0.42
N ARG A 248 15.48 23.44 0.72
CA ARG A 248 16.43 22.66 1.52
C ARG A 248 15.94 22.43 2.94
N GLU A 249 15.35 23.45 3.57
CA GLU A 249 14.75 23.34 4.91
C GLU A 249 13.56 22.36 4.90
N GLU A 250 12.65 22.50 3.94
CA GLU A 250 11.49 21.61 3.84
C GLU A 250 11.91 20.18 3.55
N LEU A 251 12.91 19.92 2.70
CA LEU A 251 13.45 18.59 2.45
C LEU A 251 14.13 18.00 3.69
N ALA A 252 14.87 18.80 4.48
CA ALA A 252 15.44 18.32 5.73
C ALA A 252 14.36 17.82 6.70
N HIS A 253 13.24 18.52 6.80
CA HIS A 253 12.08 18.07 7.58
C HIS A 253 11.39 16.83 7.00
N TYR A 254 11.30 16.74 5.68
CA TYR A 254 10.78 15.55 4.99
C TYR A 254 11.64 14.31 5.29
N TYR A 255 12.96 14.39 5.17
CA TYR A 255 13.87 13.28 5.48
C TYR A 255 13.82 12.87 6.96
N GLN A 256 13.64 13.82 7.89
CA GLN A 256 13.44 13.50 9.30
C GLN A 256 12.19 12.62 9.49
N SER A 257 11.10 12.94 8.79
CA SER A 257 9.88 12.15 8.81
C SER A 257 10.06 10.75 8.21
N VAL A 258 10.79 10.65 7.10
CA VAL A 258 11.15 9.35 6.47
C VAL A 258 11.96 8.47 7.44
N SER A 259 12.94 9.03 8.14
CA SER A 259 13.71 8.26 9.15
C SER A 259 12.86 7.78 10.32
N ARG A 260 11.79 8.50 10.69
CA ARG A 260 10.82 8.06 11.70
C ARG A 260 9.98 6.88 11.23
N ILE A 261 9.62 6.85 9.94
CA ILE A 261 8.94 5.70 9.32
C ILE A 261 9.82 4.46 9.38
N ASP A 262 11.09 4.59 9.02
CA ASP A 262 12.06 3.50 9.03
C ASP A 262 12.17 2.82 10.40
N GLN A 263 12.18 3.60 11.48
CA GLN A 263 12.16 3.07 12.84
C GLN A 263 10.88 2.29 13.15
N GLY A 264 9.74 2.69 12.58
CA GLY A 264 8.51 1.92 12.66
C GLY A 264 8.58 0.58 11.93
N VAL A 265 9.23 0.55 10.77
CA VAL A 265 9.51 -0.71 10.05
C VAL A 265 10.45 -1.60 10.87
N ALA A 266 11.52 -1.03 11.44
CA ALA A 266 12.43 -1.76 12.34
C ALA A 266 11.64 -2.43 13.47
N ARG A 267 10.78 -1.67 14.16
CA ARG A 267 10.02 -2.17 15.30
C ARG A 267 9.02 -3.28 14.91
N LEU A 268 8.35 -3.16 13.77
CA LEU A 268 7.50 -4.24 13.23
C LEU A 268 8.28 -5.52 12.96
N VAL A 269 9.45 -5.40 12.33
CA VAL A 269 10.34 -6.55 12.04
C VAL A 269 10.81 -7.21 13.33
N GLU A 270 11.16 -6.44 14.36
CA GLU A 270 11.54 -6.95 15.68
C GLU A 270 10.39 -7.74 16.31
N ILE A 271 9.16 -7.19 16.32
CA ILE A 271 7.98 -7.88 16.86
C ILE A 271 7.74 -9.21 16.13
N LEU A 272 7.88 -9.24 14.81
CA LEU A 272 7.74 -10.48 14.04
C LEU A 272 8.83 -11.51 14.38
N LYS A 273 10.07 -11.06 14.58
CA LYS A 273 11.18 -11.94 14.97
C LYS A 273 11.01 -12.48 16.39
N GLU A 274 10.66 -11.63 17.36
CA GLU A 274 10.36 -11.99 18.74
C GLU A 274 9.25 -13.05 18.82
N ALA A 275 8.23 -12.95 17.93
CA ALA A 275 7.13 -13.89 17.85
C ALA A 275 7.41 -15.15 17.01
N GLY A 276 8.58 -15.26 16.34
CA GLY A 276 8.88 -16.34 15.42
C GLY A 276 8.06 -16.34 14.12
N LEU A 277 7.50 -15.17 13.75
CA LEU A 277 6.60 -15.00 12.61
C LEU A 277 7.28 -14.37 11.38
N TYR A 278 8.52 -13.87 11.50
CA TYR A 278 9.21 -13.17 10.42
C TYR A 278 9.32 -14.03 9.14
N GLU A 279 9.71 -15.31 9.27
CA GLU A 279 9.83 -16.26 8.15
C GLU A 279 8.48 -16.85 7.69
N LYS A 280 7.37 -16.33 8.22
CA LYS A 280 6.00 -16.70 7.85
C LYS A 280 5.20 -15.50 7.34
N THR A 281 5.83 -14.32 7.23
CA THR A 281 5.16 -13.06 6.94
C THR A 281 5.72 -12.41 5.67
N MET A 282 4.87 -12.18 4.67
CA MET A 282 5.18 -11.25 3.58
C MET A 282 5.07 -9.81 4.09
N ILE A 283 6.07 -9.00 3.78
CA ILE A 283 6.07 -7.57 4.09
C ILE A 283 6.16 -6.81 2.77
N VAL A 284 5.16 -5.96 2.51
CA VAL A 284 5.17 -5.02 1.38
C VAL A 284 5.27 -3.62 1.94
N PHE A 285 6.25 -2.86 1.48
CA PHE A 285 6.44 -1.45 1.81
C PHE A 285 6.25 -0.60 0.57
N THR A 286 5.37 0.41 0.63
CA THR A 286 5.15 1.38 -0.45
C THR A 286 4.57 2.68 0.10
N SER A 287 4.38 3.67 -0.78
CA SER A 287 3.63 4.90 -0.50
C SER A 287 2.35 4.96 -1.31
N ASP A 288 1.38 5.76 -0.89
CA ASP A 288 0.15 5.98 -1.66
C ASP A 288 0.40 6.84 -2.92
N HIS A 289 1.32 7.78 -2.88
CA HIS A 289 1.86 8.55 -4.02
C HIS A 289 3.12 9.30 -3.60
N GLY A 290 3.67 10.14 -4.49
CA GLY A 290 4.91 10.86 -4.25
C GLY A 290 4.77 12.10 -3.37
N MET A 291 5.90 12.73 -3.08
CA MET A 291 6.09 13.77 -2.06
C MET A 291 5.22 15.02 -2.23
N ALA A 292 4.89 15.66 -1.10
CA ALA A 292 4.04 16.84 -1.00
C ALA A 292 4.78 18.13 -1.38
N PHE A 293 5.23 18.22 -2.63
CA PHE A 293 5.82 19.41 -3.25
C PHE A 293 5.13 19.71 -4.58
N ALA A 294 5.14 20.97 -5.01
CA ALA A 294 4.63 21.33 -6.33
C ALA A 294 5.42 20.59 -7.42
N GLY A 295 4.72 19.92 -8.33
CA GLY A 295 5.33 18.97 -9.28
C GLY A 295 5.38 17.51 -8.81
N GLY A 296 5.06 17.27 -7.55
CA GLY A 296 4.82 15.94 -6.97
C GLY A 296 3.33 15.65 -6.78
N LYS A 297 2.88 15.57 -5.52
CA LYS A 297 1.47 15.36 -5.13
C LYS A 297 0.52 16.20 -6.00
N THR A 298 -0.66 15.65 -6.30
CA THR A 298 -1.70 16.19 -7.19
C THR A 298 -1.33 16.33 -8.67
N THR A 299 -0.12 15.88 -9.06
CA THR A 299 0.30 15.87 -10.45
C THR A 299 0.50 14.44 -10.97
N VAL A 300 0.60 14.30 -12.28
CA VAL A 300 0.91 13.03 -12.94
C VAL A 300 2.36 12.94 -13.43
N TYR A 301 3.22 13.83 -12.90
CA TYR A 301 4.66 13.76 -13.13
C TYR A 301 5.31 12.63 -12.30
N GLU A 302 6.60 12.33 -12.58
CA GLU A 302 7.34 11.30 -11.84
C GLU A 302 7.34 11.57 -10.34
N GLY A 303 7.53 12.82 -9.92
CA GLY A 303 7.51 13.22 -8.51
C GLY A 303 6.18 12.93 -7.79
N GLY A 304 5.08 12.79 -8.53
CA GLY A 304 3.76 12.46 -7.98
C GLY A 304 3.39 10.98 -8.08
N LEU A 305 3.82 10.30 -9.14
CA LEU A 305 3.36 8.93 -9.42
C LEU A 305 4.37 7.84 -9.05
N ARG A 306 5.68 8.09 -9.16
CA ARG A 306 6.69 7.10 -8.80
C ARG A 306 6.82 6.97 -7.29
N VAL A 307 6.67 5.74 -6.80
CA VAL A 307 6.66 5.42 -5.36
C VAL A 307 7.72 4.38 -5.01
N PRO A 308 8.21 4.34 -3.75
CA PRO A 308 9.00 3.22 -3.29
C PRO A 308 8.16 1.95 -3.27
N PHE A 309 8.77 0.81 -3.60
CA PHE A 309 8.09 -0.48 -3.57
C PHE A 309 9.08 -1.61 -3.25
N VAL A 310 8.95 -2.16 -2.06
CA VAL A 310 9.78 -3.27 -1.57
C VAL A 310 8.86 -4.43 -1.19
N VAL A 311 9.17 -5.63 -1.65
CA VAL A 311 8.44 -6.86 -1.27
C VAL A 311 9.41 -7.84 -0.65
N ARG A 312 9.25 -8.12 0.63
CA ARG A 312 9.91 -9.25 1.29
C ARG A 312 8.94 -10.42 1.33
N ASN A 313 9.16 -11.40 0.45
CA ASN A 313 8.42 -12.65 0.45
C ASN A 313 9.26 -13.73 1.16
N PRO A 314 8.80 -14.32 2.29
CA PRO A 314 9.60 -15.29 3.05
C PRO A 314 9.91 -16.57 2.27
N TYR A 315 9.09 -16.90 1.28
CA TYR A 315 9.24 -18.11 0.45
C TYR A 315 10.07 -17.89 -0.82
N GLU A 316 10.55 -16.66 -1.05
CA GLU A 316 11.39 -16.34 -2.21
C GLU A 316 12.81 -16.86 -1.99
N LYS A 317 13.34 -17.60 -2.99
CA LYS A 317 14.70 -18.17 -2.93
C LYS A 317 15.78 -17.14 -3.23
N LYS A 318 15.52 -16.23 -4.16
CA LYS A 318 16.47 -15.19 -4.56
C LYS A 318 16.13 -13.86 -3.89
N ARG A 319 17.01 -13.39 -3.04
CA ARG A 319 16.88 -12.17 -2.25
C ARG A 319 17.74 -11.04 -2.83
N GLY A 320 17.46 -9.81 -2.42
CA GLY A 320 18.22 -8.62 -2.83
C GLY A 320 18.10 -8.30 -4.31
N VAL A 321 16.97 -8.64 -4.92
CA VAL A 321 16.72 -8.40 -6.35
C VAL A 321 16.28 -6.96 -6.58
N ARG A 322 16.97 -6.26 -7.48
CA ARG A 322 16.55 -4.97 -8.04
C ARG A 322 15.79 -5.27 -9.33
N HIS A 323 14.51 -4.94 -9.38
CA HIS A 323 13.62 -5.32 -10.48
C HIS A 323 13.19 -4.09 -11.29
N GLU A 324 13.40 -4.13 -12.60
CA GLU A 324 13.09 -3.02 -13.51
C GLU A 324 11.68 -3.08 -14.10
N ALA A 325 10.94 -4.15 -13.87
CA ALA A 325 9.57 -4.27 -14.38
C ALA A 325 8.70 -3.09 -13.95
N LEU A 326 7.87 -2.64 -14.89
CA LEU A 326 6.80 -1.68 -14.60
C LEU A 326 5.70 -2.37 -13.79
N ILE A 327 5.43 -1.86 -12.59
CA ILE A 327 4.30 -2.28 -11.76
C ILE A 327 3.43 -1.07 -11.37
N SER A 328 2.18 -1.34 -11.05
CA SER A 328 1.20 -0.31 -10.72
C SER A 328 0.43 -0.64 -9.46
N HIS A 329 -0.11 0.34 -8.78
CA HIS A 329 -0.94 0.14 -7.58
C HIS A 329 -2.16 -0.76 -7.78
N ILE A 330 -2.68 -0.87 -9.01
CA ILE A 330 -3.76 -1.84 -9.32
C ILE A 330 -3.33 -3.29 -9.09
N ASP A 331 -2.02 -3.58 -9.11
CA ASP A 331 -1.46 -4.92 -8.96
C ASP A 331 -1.43 -5.40 -7.50
N ILE A 332 -1.57 -4.48 -6.52
CA ILE A 332 -1.41 -4.80 -5.10
C ILE A 332 -2.48 -5.78 -4.63
N ALA A 333 -3.75 -5.48 -4.86
CA ALA A 333 -4.85 -6.34 -4.41
C ALA A 333 -4.77 -7.78 -4.98
N PRO A 334 -4.64 -7.99 -6.31
CA PRO A 334 -4.49 -9.35 -6.84
C PRO A 334 -3.22 -10.04 -6.33
N SER A 335 -2.11 -9.32 -6.10
CA SER A 335 -0.86 -9.93 -5.64
C SER A 335 -0.92 -10.41 -4.19
N LEU A 336 -1.47 -9.61 -3.27
CA LEU A 336 -1.63 -10.02 -1.89
C LEU A 336 -2.59 -11.20 -1.76
N LEU A 337 -3.65 -11.20 -2.56
CA LEU A 337 -4.61 -12.28 -2.61
C LEU A 337 -4.03 -13.55 -3.25
N ASP A 338 -3.17 -13.42 -4.27
CA ASP A 338 -2.44 -14.54 -4.89
C ASP A 338 -1.46 -15.19 -3.90
N PHE A 339 -0.66 -14.38 -3.20
CA PHE A 339 0.21 -14.88 -2.13
C PHE A 339 -0.57 -15.66 -1.08
N GLY A 340 -1.75 -15.17 -0.68
CA GLY A 340 -2.66 -15.82 0.26
C GLY A 340 -3.39 -17.05 -0.30
N GLY A 341 -3.25 -17.35 -1.59
CA GLY A 341 -3.98 -18.43 -2.25
C GLY A 341 -5.46 -18.15 -2.51
N GLY A 342 -5.90 -16.91 -2.29
CA GLY A 342 -7.30 -16.47 -2.45
C GLY A 342 -7.66 -15.94 -3.84
N LEU A 343 -6.68 -15.75 -4.76
CA LEU A 343 -6.91 -15.30 -6.12
C LEU A 343 -7.35 -16.45 -7.03
N ASP A 344 -8.39 -16.27 -7.83
CA ASP A 344 -8.66 -17.07 -9.03
C ASP A 344 -7.84 -16.49 -10.19
N PRO A 345 -6.77 -17.16 -10.65
CA PRO A 345 -5.88 -16.61 -11.66
C PRO A 345 -6.51 -16.57 -13.06
N LYS A 346 -7.55 -17.36 -13.32
CA LYS A 346 -8.25 -17.39 -14.61
C LYS A 346 -9.25 -16.24 -14.72
N ALA A 347 -10.00 -16.01 -13.66
CA ALA A 347 -10.99 -14.94 -13.61
C ALA A 347 -10.40 -13.59 -13.10
N ASN A 348 -9.15 -13.59 -12.62
CA ASN A 348 -8.45 -12.46 -12.04
C ASN A 348 -9.29 -11.73 -10.97
N ARG A 349 -9.85 -12.49 -10.05
CA ARG A 349 -10.71 -12.00 -8.96
C ARG A 349 -10.61 -12.91 -7.73
N PRO A 350 -11.18 -12.54 -6.57
CA PRO A 350 -11.22 -13.44 -5.42
C PRO A 350 -11.91 -14.77 -5.74
N LYS A 351 -11.36 -15.91 -5.29
CA LYS A 351 -12.02 -17.23 -5.35
C LYS A 351 -13.38 -17.20 -4.65
N ALA A 352 -13.43 -16.60 -3.47
CA ALA A 352 -14.67 -16.35 -2.73
C ALA A 352 -15.26 -14.99 -3.14
N TRP A 353 -15.50 -14.82 -4.43
CA TRP A 353 -16.05 -13.58 -4.96
C TRP A 353 -17.50 -13.38 -4.52
N VAL A 354 -17.78 -12.17 -4.04
CA VAL A 354 -19.12 -11.76 -3.63
C VAL A 354 -19.77 -11.03 -4.81
N ASP A 355 -20.90 -11.56 -5.32
CA ASP A 355 -21.69 -10.83 -6.31
C ASP A 355 -22.31 -9.58 -5.65
N PRO A 356 -21.89 -8.38 -6.09
CA PRO A 356 -22.43 -7.15 -5.51
C PRO A 356 -23.94 -7.04 -5.62
N ASN A 357 -24.54 -7.53 -6.71
CA ASN A 357 -25.98 -7.48 -6.91
C ASN A 357 -26.73 -8.37 -5.89
N ALA A 358 -26.20 -9.57 -5.60
CA ALA A 358 -26.77 -10.43 -4.58
C ALA A 358 -26.59 -9.84 -3.17
N TYR A 359 -25.40 -9.33 -2.86
CA TYR A 359 -25.09 -8.75 -1.55
C TYR A 359 -26.00 -7.56 -1.20
N TRP A 360 -26.25 -6.65 -2.17
CA TRP A 360 -27.04 -5.45 -1.93
C TRP A 360 -28.54 -5.66 -2.04
N LYS A 361 -29.03 -6.79 -2.60
CA LYS A 361 -30.48 -7.13 -2.59
C LYS A 361 -31.06 -7.17 -1.18
N GLU A 362 -30.28 -7.65 -0.22
CA GLU A 362 -30.68 -7.75 1.18
C GLU A 362 -30.56 -6.43 1.94
N LYS A 363 -29.97 -5.40 1.32
CA LYS A 363 -29.72 -4.08 1.93
C LYS A 363 -30.30 -2.96 1.05
N PRO A 364 -31.60 -2.72 1.06
CA PRO A 364 -32.31 -1.87 0.10
C PRO A 364 -31.85 -0.39 0.07
N TYR A 365 -31.18 0.10 1.11
CA TYR A 365 -30.66 1.46 1.18
C TYR A 365 -29.49 1.67 0.19
N ALA A 366 -28.52 0.79 0.20
CA ALA A 366 -27.36 0.85 -0.69
C ALA A 366 -27.73 0.63 -2.17
N ALA A 367 -28.75 -0.19 -2.45
CA ALA A 367 -29.24 -0.43 -3.81
C ALA A 367 -29.87 0.81 -4.48
N LYS A 368 -30.39 1.78 -3.71
CA LYS A 368 -30.93 3.03 -4.24
C LYS A 368 -29.84 3.99 -4.72
N GLU A 369 -28.72 4.06 -4.02
CA GLU A 369 -27.60 4.95 -4.35
C GLU A 369 -26.78 4.45 -5.55
N ASN A 370 -26.81 3.15 -5.84
CA ASN A 370 -26.07 2.52 -6.94
C ASN A 370 -26.84 2.36 -8.26
N ARG A 371 -28.05 2.87 -8.39
CA ARG A 371 -28.94 2.64 -9.55
C ARG A 371 -28.40 3.06 -10.92
N GLY A 372 -27.28 3.77 -10.99
CA GLY A 372 -26.65 4.18 -12.25
C GLY A 372 -25.45 3.34 -12.69
N GLN A 373 -25.03 2.33 -11.90
CA GLN A 373 -23.75 1.66 -12.11
C GLN A 373 -23.88 0.16 -12.28
N THR A 374 -24.34 -0.21 -13.46
CA THR A 374 -24.36 -1.60 -13.94
C THR A 374 -23.02 -2.06 -14.53
N SER A 375 -21.90 -1.36 -14.26
CA SER A 375 -20.60 -1.86 -14.69
C SER A 375 -20.33 -3.20 -14.02
N LYS A 376 -20.20 -4.23 -14.82
CA LYS A 376 -19.86 -5.59 -14.38
C LYS A 376 -18.41 -5.61 -13.92
N LEU A 377 -18.13 -5.07 -12.72
CA LEU A 377 -16.83 -5.20 -12.08
C LEU A 377 -16.66 -6.65 -11.64
N SER A 378 -16.09 -7.47 -12.50
CA SER A 378 -15.96 -8.91 -12.30
C SER A 378 -14.51 -9.36 -12.16
N ALA A 379 -13.53 -8.48 -12.40
CA ALA A 379 -12.11 -8.78 -12.35
C ALA A 379 -11.30 -7.54 -11.93
N TYR A 380 -10.12 -7.76 -11.34
CA TYR A 380 -9.12 -6.72 -11.11
C TYR A 380 -8.59 -6.16 -12.43
N HIS A 381 -8.23 -4.88 -12.46
CA HIS A 381 -7.50 -4.29 -13.60
C HIS A 381 -6.02 -4.64 -13.55
N GLY A 382 -5.48 -4.83 -12.35
CA GLY A 382 -4.11 -5.26 -12.13
C GLY A 382 -3.94 -6.77 -12.28
N LYS A 383 -2.68 -7.22 -12.22
CA LYS A 383 -2.31 -8.65 -12.19
C LYS A 383 -1.26 -8.89 -11.11
N SER A 384 -1.15 -10.13 -10.65
CA SER A 384 -0.20 -10.50 -9.59
C SER A 384 1.26 -10.33 -10.06
N TRP A 385 2.06 -9.61 -9.25
CA TRP A 385 3.52 -9.56 -9.40
C TRP A 385 4.22 -10.71 -8.63
N VAL A 386 3.52 -11.54 -7.88
CA VAL A 386 4.12 -12.67 -7.15
C VAL A 386 4.93 -13.58 -8.05
N PRO A 387 4.51 -13.93 -9.28
CA PRO A 387 5.27 -14.78 -10.18
C PRO A 387 6.63 -14.24 -10.62
N ILE A 388 6.84 -12.92 -10.58
CA ILE A 388 8.08 -12.28 -11.02
C ILE A 388 9.04 -11.94 -9.88
N LEU A 389 8.63 -12.10 -8.62
CA LEU A 389 9.51 -11.89 -7.47
C LEU A 389 10.77 -12.75 -7.59
N GLY A 390 11.93 -12.20 -7.25
CA GLY A 390 13.20 -12.91 -7.37
C GLY A 390 13.71 -13.14 -8.80
N LYS A 391 13.00 -12.67 -9.84
CA LYS A 391 13.31 -12.93 -11.26
C LYS A 391 13.53 -11.62 -12.03
N PRO A 392 14.67 -10.97 -11.95
CA PRO A 392 14.91 -9.62 -12.44
C PRO A 392 14.76 -9.45 -13.96
N ALA A 393 14.80 -10.54 -14.73
CA ALA A 393 14.64 -10.52 -16.18
C ALA A 393 13.18 -10.60 -16.65
N GLU A 394 12.24 -10.92 -15.76
CA GLU A 394 10.82 -11.04 -16.10
C GLU A 394 10.17 -9.65 -16.23
N SER A 395 9.39 -9.45 -17.28
CA SER A 395 8.56 -8.24 -17.45
C SER A 395 7.22 -8.39 -16.73
N HIS A 396 6.56 -7.25 -16.45
CA HIS A 396 5.20 -7.26 -15.92
C HIS A 396 4.24 -6.50 -16.84
N TRP A 397 4.36 -5.18 -16.92
CA TRP A 397 3.60 -4.38 -17.86
C TRP A 397 4.52 -3.79 -18.94
N GLU A 398 4.02 -3.68 -20.18
CA GLU A 398 4.67 -2.88 -21.23
C GLU A 398 4.42 -1.39 -20.98
N SER A 399 3.22 -1.07 -20.50
CA SER A 399 2.81 0.30 -20.18
C SER A 399 1.95 0.33 -18.93
N VAL A 400 2.05 1.41 -18.15
CA VAL A 400 1.18 1.71 -17.03
C VAL A 400 0.38 2.98 -17.29
N PHE A 401 -0.83 3.03 -16.73
CA PHE A 401 -1.77 4.12 -16.91
C PHE A 401 -2.03 4.81 -15.58
N ALA A 402 -2.14 6.15 -15.64
CA ALA A 402 -2.52 6.95 -14.49
C ALA A 402 -3.49 8.06 -14.88
N SER A 403 -4.19 8.58 -13.89
CA SER A 403 -5.09 9.70 -14.09
C SER A 403 -5.22 10.52 -12.81
N HIS A 404 -5.50 11.79 -12.96
CA HIS A 404 -5.91 12.64 -11.86
C HIS A 404 -7.14 13.43 -12.29
N THR A 405 -8.11 13.61 -11.42
CA THR A 405 -9.32 14.39 -11.74
C THR A 405 -9.60 15.44 -10.68
N PHE A 406 -9.55 15.03 -9.41
CA PHE A 406 -9.71 15.90 -8.26
C PHE A 406 -8.69 15.55 -7.18
N HIS A 407 -8.32 16.52 -6.38
CA HIS A 407 -7.82 16.29 -5.03
C HIS A 407 -8.93 16.62 -4.03
N GLU A 408 -9.33 17.89 -4.01
CA GLU A 408 -10.53 18.39 -3.34
C GLU A 408 -11.57 18.79 -4.39
N ILE A 409 -12.82 18.97 -4.00
CA ILE A 409 -13.94 19.15 -4.95
C ILE A 409 -13.75 20.37 -5.86
N GLN A 410 -13.15 21.44 -5.36
CA GLN A 410 -12.86 22.67 -6.13
C GLN A 410 -11.66 22.54 -7.05
N MET A 411 -10.89 21.43 -6.98
CA MET A 411 -9.64 21.26 -7.70
C MET A 411 -9.82 20.37 -8.94
N TYR A 412 -10.84 20.68 -9.75
CA TYR A 412 -11.07 19.95 -11.00
C TYR A 412 -10.00 20.26 -12.02
N TYR A 413 -9.16 19.28 -12.35
CA TYR A 413 -8.17 19.35 -13.43
C TYR A 413 -7.87 17.94 -13.93
N PRO A 414 -8.71 17.37 -14.83
CA PRO A 414 -8.52 16.02 -15.31
C PRO A 414 -7.28 15.90 -16.21
N MET A 415 -6.44 14.93 -15.86
CA MET A 415 -5.26 14.51 -16.60
C MET A 415 -5.31 13.01 -16.87
N ARG A 416 -4.74 12.57 -17.99
CA ARG A 416 -4.55 11.16 -18.33
C ARG A 416 -3.09 10.93 -18.69
N VAL A 417 -2.60 9.73 -18.37
CA VAL A 417 -1.20 9.37 -18.60
C VAL A 417 -1.11 7.96 -19.11
N VAL A 418 -0.26 7.77 -20.11
CA VAL A 418 0.36 6.49 -20.43
C VAL A 418 1.88 6.63 -20.29
N ARG A 419 2.51 5.63 -19.69
CA ARG A 419 3.95 5.54 -19.52
C ARG A 419 4.41 4.13 -19.87
N ASP A 420 5.37 4.03 -20.78
CA ASP A 420 6.14 2.82 -21.09
C ASP A 420 7.53 2.84 -20.42
N GLY A 421 8.49 2.05 -20.90
CA GLY A 421 9.86 2.01 -20.38
C GLY A 421 10.62 3.31 -20.52
N GLU A 422 10.39 4.09 -21.58
CA GLU A 422 11.18 5.28 -21.95
C GLU A 422 10.37 6.56 -21.91
N TYR A 423 9.12 6.52 -22.38
CA TYR A 423 8.29 7.71 -22.63
C TYR A 423 7.11 7.78 -21.69
N LYS A 424 6.68 9.00 -21.43
CA LYS A 424 5.44 9.33 -20.74
C LYS A 424 4.70 10.40 -21.56
N LEU A 425 3.46 10.08 -21.94
CA LEU A 425 2.57 11.07 -22.55
C LEU A 425 1.53 11.48 -21.51
N ILE A 426 1.40 12.78 -21.31
CA ILE A 426 0.39 13.40 -20.45
C ILE A 426 -0.59 14.16 -21.31
N TRP A 427 -1.89 13.91 -21.13
CA TRP A 427 -2.98 14.68 -21.71
C TRP A 427 -3.68 15.49 -20.62
N ASN A 428 -3.49 16.80 -20.63
CA ASN A 428 -4.13 17.77 -19.76
C ASN A 428 -5.48 18.18 -20.35
N ILE A 429 -6.53 17.43 -20.07
CA ILE A 429 -7.88 17.64 -20.65
C ILE A 429 -8.40 19.05 -20.32
N ALA A 430 -8.07 19.55 -19.13
CA ALA A 430 -8.49 20.88 -18.68
C ALA A 430 -7.42 21.98 -18.92
N HIS A 431 -6.53 21.81 -19.89
CA HIS A 431 -5.42 22.76 -20.18
C HIS A 431 -5.82 24.25 -20.33
N PRO A 432 -7.06 24.61 -20.74
CA PRO A 432 -7.45 26.02 -20.76
C PRO A 432 -7.60 26.63 -19.36
N LEU A 433 -7.78 25.79 -18.31
CA LEU A 433 -7.90 26.25 -16.94
C LEU A 433 -6.51 26.39 -16.28
N PRO A 434 -6.35 27.29 -15.29
CA PRO A 434 -5.17 27.24 -14.44
C PRO A 434 -5.17 25.98 -13.58
N PHE A 435 -3.98 25.38 -13.41
CA PHE A 435 -3.84 24.21 -12.55
C PHE A 435 -4.06 24.57 -11.08
N PRO A 436 -5.00 23.91 -10.39
CA PRO A 436 -5.28 24.15 -8.99
C PRO A 436 -4.29 23.41 -8.10
N PHE A 437 -3.64 24.13 -7.18
CA PHE A 437 -2.76 23.54 -6.18
C PHE A 437 -3.53 23.13 -4.93
N ALA A 438 -3.17 22.00 -4.33
CA ALA A 438 -3.62 21.66 -2.98
C ALA A 438 -3.14 22.70 -1.98
N SER A 439 -3.90 22.89 -0.90
CA SER A 439 -3.62 23.96 0.08
C SER A 439 -2.26 23.84 0.74
N ASP A 440 -1.81 22.63 1.03
CA ASP A 440 -0.48 22.31 1.58
C ASP A 440 0.66 22.63 0.59
N LEU A 441 0.43 22.43 -0.70
CA LEU A 441 1.40 22.76 -1.76
C LEU A 441 1.42 24.25 -2.06
N TRP A 442 0.25 24.88 -2.14
CA TRP A 442 0.14 26.32 -2.38
C TRP A 442 0.82 27.15 -1.29
N ALA A 443 0.56 26.80 -0.03
CA ALA A 443 1.12 27.51 1.11
C ALA A 443 2.59 27.15 1.40
N ALA A 444 3.17 26.19 0.69
CA ALA A 444 4.54 25.72 0.90
C ALA A 444 5.56 26.84 0.72
N PRO A 445 6.50 27.06 1.65
CA PRO A 445 7.62 27.98 1.47
C PRO A 445 8.37 27.79 0.18
N THR A 446 8.69 26.54 -0.21
CA THR A 446 9.32 26.18 -1.48
C THR A 446 8.57 26.76 -2.70
N TRP A 447 7.22 26.65 -2.72
CA TRP A 447 6.42 27.19 -3.81
C TRP A 447 6.32 28.72 -3.74
N GLN A 448 5.96 29.26 -2.57
CA GLN A 448 5.71 30.68 -2.39
C GLN A 448 6.96 31.55 -2.64
N ALA A 449 8.15 31.06 -2.28
CA ALA A 449 9.40 31.76 -2.52
C ALA A 449 9.64 32.02 -4.02
N GLN A 450 9.29 31.09 -4.90
CA GLN A 450 9.42 31.25 -6.35
C GLN A 450 8.23 31.98 -6.98
N TYR A 451 7.01 31.66 -6.51
CA TYR A 451 5.78 32.29 -7.03
C TYR A 451 5.79 33.81 -6.87
N ARG A 452 6.25 34.33 -5.72
CA ARG A 452 6.33 35.79 -5.44
C ARG A 452 7.35 36.52 -6.30
N GLN A 453 8.33 35.82 -6.87
CA GLN A 453 9.31 36.42 -7.78
C GLN A 453 8.77 36.59 -9.22
N GLY A 454 7.64 35.97 -9.54
CA GLY A 454 6.94 36.17 -10.79
C GLY A 454 6.90 34.94 -11.71
N PRO A 455 6.12 35.05 -12.79
CA PRO A 455 5.75 33.89 -13.64
C PRO A 455 6.93 33.26 -14.41
N THR A 456 7.96 34.01 -14.70
CA THR A 456 9.16 33.56 -15.45
C THR A 456 10.22 32.94 -14.53
N THR A 457 10.06 33.02 -13.21
CA THR A 457 10.99 32.43 -12.24
C THR A 457 11.05 30.93 -12.41
N LYS A 458 12.25 30.37 -12.33
CA LYS A 458 12.46 28.92 -12.41
C LYS A 458 11.99 28.24 -11.13
N TYR A 459 11.24 27.15 -11.30
CA TYR A 459 10.91 26.19 -10.28
C TYR A 459 11.37 24.81 -10.80
N GLY A 460 12.54 24.36 -10.35
CA GLY A 460 13.23 23.21 -10.94
C GLY A 460 13.47 23.43 -12.44
N GLN A 461 13.07 22.46 -13.26
CA GLN A 461 13.27 22.52 -14.73
C GLN A 461 12.23 23.38 -15.47
N ARG A 462 11.16 23.82 -14.80
CA ARG A 462 10.05 24.57 -15.41
C ARG A 462 9.99 26.00 -14.83
N THR A 463 9.19 26.85 -15.44
CA THR A 463 8.84 28.15 -14.86
C THR A 463 7.62 28.02 -13.96
N VAL A 464 7.43 28.94 -13.02
CA VAL A 464 6.22 29.07 -12.20
C VAL A 464 4.98 29.05 -13.09
N GLN A 465 5.00 29.82 -14.20
CA GLN A 465 3.87 29.88 -15.13
C GLN A 465 3.58 28.52 -15.78
N ALA A 466 4.60 27.72 -16.12
CA ALA A 466 4.44 26.42 -16.75
C ALA A 466 3.81 25.38 -15.79
N TYR A 467 3.89 25.59 -14.49
CA TYR A 467 3.11 24.79 -13.51
C TYR A 467 1.66 25.22 -13.41
N ILE A 468 1.34 26.48 -13.65
CA ILE A 468 -0.01 27.04 -13.55
C ILE A 468 -0.78 26.88 -14.87
N LYS A 469 -0.13 27.20 -16.00
CA LYS A 469 -0.71 27.08 -17.36
C LYS A 469 0.02 25.98 -18.09
N ARG A 470 -0.62 24.83 -18.21
CA ARG A 470 -0.05 23.64 -18.84
C ARG A 470 -0.51 23.52 -20.28
N PRO A 471 0.33 23.00 -21.19
CA PRO A 471 -0.10 22.68 -22.54
C PRO A 471 -1.10 21.51 -22.50
N GLU A 472 -1.78 21.26 -23.62
CA GLU A 472 -2.70 20.14 -23.76
C GLU A 472 -1.95 18.80 -23.61
N PHE A 473 -0.79 18.68 -24.25
CA PHE A 473 0.05 17.49 -24.18
C PHE A 473 1.46 17.82 -23.66
N GLU A 474 1.98 16.91 -22.85
CA GLU A 474 3.34 16.94 -22.30
C GLU A 474 4.01 15.58 -22.46
#